data_486f89d695a157e7e037ef8e029919de
#
_entry.id   486f89d695a157e7e037ef8e029919de
#
_cell.length_a   1.000
_cell.length_b   1.000
_cell.length_c   1.000
_cell.angle_alpha   90.00
_cell.angle_beta   90.00
_cell.angle_gamma   90.00
#
_symmetry.space_group_name_H-M   'P 1'
#
loop_
_entity.id
_entity.type
_entity.pdbx_description
1 polymer ?
#
loop_
_entity_poly.entity_id
_entity_poly.type
_entity_poly.pdbx_seq_one_letter_code
_entity_poly.pdbx_strand_id
1 'polypeptide(L)'
;MTIAEMKTEIIAELTAELQGETDFDAVLLTAKVNNATREVQTARNYPSTYTAAQIEADTVRFFSQIKSIALYDYNQVGAEGQTQYSADGVSIHYVERNKLFYGVRPIARC
;
A
#
# COMPACT_ATOMS: atom_id res chain seq x y z
N MET A 1 -3.06 0.57 18.40
CA MET A 1 -3.15 1.46 17.21
C MET A 1 -4.38 1.10 16.40
N THR A 2 -5.13 2.09 15.99
CA THR A 2 -6.25 1.88 15.08
C THR A 2 -5.78 1.97 13.63
N ILE A 3 -6.62 1.49 12.70
CA ILE A 3 -6.31 1.62 11.27
C ILE A 3 -6.19 3.11 10.90
N ALA A 4 -7.06 3.96 11.44
CA ALA A 4 -7.00 5.40 11.18
C ALA A 4 -5.69 6.01 11.67
N GLU A 5 -5.23 5.63 12.86
CA GLU A 5 -3.95 6.08 13.39
C GLU A 5 -2.78 5.58 12.53
N MET A 6 -2.84 4.33 12.11
CA MET A 6 -1.83 3.76 11.21
C MET A 6 -1.72 4.56 9.92
N LYS A 7 -2.85 4.83 9.27
CA LYS A 7 -2.86 5.61 8.02
C LYS A 7 -2.28 7.02 8.24
N THR A 8 -2.65 7.65 9.34
CA THR A 8 -2.14 8.99 9.68
C THR A 8 -0.63 8.98 9.83
N GLU A 9 -0.09 7.97 10.52
CA GLU A 9 1.36 7.85 10.68
C GLU A 9 2.07 7.56 9.37
N ILE A 10 1.51 6.67 8.55
CA ILE A 10 2.10 6.37 7.23
C ILE A 10 2.14 7.62 6.37
N ILE A 11 1.04 8.37 6.33
CA ILE A 11 0.96 9.61 5.54
C ILE A 11 1.98 10.63 6.06
N ALA A 12 2.12 10.76 7.37
CA ALA A 12 3.08 11.68 7.96
C ALA A 12 4.53 11.29 7.60
N GLU A 13 4.86 10.01 7.69
CA GLU A 13 6.20 9.53 7.35
C GLU A 13 6.52 9.71 5.88
N LEU A 14 5.58 9.36 5.00
CA LEU A 14 5.78 9.52 3.56
C LEU A 14 5.82 11.00 3.16
N THR A 15 5.03 11.84 3.80
CA THR A 15 5.09 13.28 3.58
C THR A 15 6.48 13.82 3.90
N ALA A 16 7.05 13.40 5.01
CA ALA A 16 8.41 13.80 5.39
C ALA A 16 9.44 13.32 4.38
N GLU A 17 9.29 12.10 3.88
CA GLU A 17 10.22 11.53 2.89
C GLU A 17 10.11 12.21 1.53
N LEU A 18 8.92 12.69 1.16
CA LEU A 18 8.66 13.30 -0.13
C LEU A 18 8.71 14.83 -0.10
N GLN A 19 9.08 15.40 1.02
CA GLN A 19 8.97 16.83 1.29
C GLN A 19 9.74 17.72 0.31
N GLY A 20 10.77 17.22 -0.32
CA GLY A 20 11.56 18.01 -1.26
C GLY A 20 11.04 17.99 -2.69
N GLU A 21 10.00 17.23 -2.97
CA GLU A 21 9.51 17.10 -4.33
C GLU A 21 8.58 18.24 -4.71
N THR A 22 8.78 18.80 -5.91
CA THR A 22 8.00 19.93 -6.38
C THR A 22 6.56 19.58 -6.73
N ASP A 23 6.33 18.33 -7.09
CA ASP A 23 5.01 17.84 -7.52
C ASP A 23 4.29 17.03 -6.45
N PHE A 24 4.66 17.22 -5.18
CA PHE A 24 4.04 16.47 -4.09
C PHE A 24 2.55 16.74 -4.02
N ASP A 25 1.75 15.66 -4.02
CA ASP A 25 0.29 15.72 -3.95
C ASP A 25 -0.21 14.92 -2.75
N ALA A 26 -0.61 15.62 -1.69
CA ALA A 26 -1.07 15.00 -0.46
C ALA A 26 -2.38 14.22 -0.65
N VAL A 27 -3.25 14.69 -1.53
CA VAL A 27 -4.53 14.03 -1.80
C VAL A 27 -4.28 12.69 -2.50
N LEU A 28 -3.38 12.69 -3.48
CA LEU A 28 -3.01 11.46 -4.18
C LEU A 28 -2.34 10.48 -3.24
N LEU A 29 -1.42 10.95 -2.39
CA LEU A 29 -0.75 10.10 -1.42
C LEU A 29 -1.76 9.44 -0.48
N THR A 30 -2.71 10.20 0.03
CA THR A 30 -3.77 9.68 0.90
C THR A 30 -4.56 8.59 0.19
N ALA A 31 -4.91 8.79 -1.08
CA ALA A 31 -5.63 7.78 -1.85
C ALA A 31 -4.81 6.50 -1.99
N LYS A 32 -3.49 6.62 -2.22
CA LYS A 32 -2.63 5.45 -2.35
C LYS A 32 -2.49 4.69 -1.03
N VAL A 33 -2.42 5.39 0.09
CA VAL A 33 -2.39 4.74 1.41
C VAL A 33 -3.69 3.98 1.66
N ASN A 34 -4.83 4.57 1.33
CA ASN A 34 -6.13 3.92 1.49
C ASN A 34 -6.22 2.67 0.60
N ASN A 35 -5.76 2.76 -0.63
CA ASN A 35 -5.77 1.63 -1.55
C ASN A 35 -4.86 0.50 -1.07
N ALA A 36 -3.66 0.83 -0.62
CA ALA A 36 -2.71 -0.16 -0.10
C ALA A 36 -3.30 -0.90 1.10
N THR A 37 -3.97 -0.18 1.99
CA THR A 37 -4.62 -0.78 3.16
C THR A 37 -5.67 -1.78 2.72
N ARG A 38 -6.52 -1.41 1.77
CA ARG A 38 -7.57 -2.30 1.25
C ARG A 38 -7.00 -3.53 0.56
N GLU A 39 -5.92 -3.35 -0.21
CA GLU A 39 -5.29 -4.48 -0.90
C GLU A 39 -4.69 -5.48 0.08
N VAL A 40 -4.05 -5.00 1.14
CA VAL A 40 -3.51 -5.88 2.17
C VAL A 40 -4.64 -6.63 2.87
N GLN A 41 -5.73 -5.96 3.20
CA GLN A 41 -6.89 -6.60 3.83
C GLN A 41 -7.49 -7.65 2.91
N THR A 42 -7.60 -7.37 1.61
CA THR A 42 -8.10 -8.32 0.63
C THR A 42 -7.18 -9.52 0.53
N ALA A 43 -5.87 -9.30 0.51
CA ALA A 43 -4.90 -10.38 0.43
C ALA A 43 -4.93 -11.27 1.68
N ARG A 44 -5.25 -10.71 2.85
CA ARG A 44 -5.38 -11.49 4.08
C ARG A 44 -6.61 -12.39 4.07
N ASN A 45 -7.63 -12.03 3.30
CA ASN A 45 -8.85 -12.83 3.16
C ASN A 45 -9.45 -13.22 4.51
N TYR A 46 -9.88 -12.22 5.28
CA TYR A 46 -10.39 -12.44 6.64
C TYR A 46 -11.61 -13.33 6.65
N PRO A 47 -11.66 -14.35 7.53
CA PRO A 47 -12.85 -15.17 7.71
C PRO A 47 -14.01 -14.32 8.22
N SER A 48 -15.23 -14.73 7.89
CA SER A 48 -16.44 -14.05 8.35
C SER A 48 -16.59 -14.05 9.88
N THR A 49 -15.87 -14.94 10.57
CA THR A 49 -15.87 -15.05 12.01
C THR A 49 -15.03 -13.97 12.69
N TYR A 50 -14.18 -13.27 11.96
CA TYR A 50 -13.36 -12.22 12.53
C TYR A 50 -14.20 -11.01 12.89
N THR A 51 -13.95 -10.45 14.08
CA THR A 51 -14.57 -9.20 14.50
C THR A 51 -13.82 -8.02 13.87
N ALA A 52 -14.46 -6.84 13.87
CA ALA A 52 -13.80 -5.62 13.39
C ALA A 52 -12.51 -5.34 14.16
N ALA A 53 -12.50 -5.61 15.48
CA ALA A 53 -11.31 -5.42 16.31
C ALA A 53 -10.18 -6.36 15.90
N GLN A 54 -10.50 -7.60 15.55
CA GLN A 54 -9.49 -8.56 15.09
C GLN A 54 -8.92 -8.16 13.74
N ILE A 55 -9.75 -7.71 12.83
CA ILE A 55 -9.32 -7.22 11.52
C ILE A 55 -8.40 -6.02 11.68
N GLU A 56 -8.76 -5.08 12.56
CA GLU A 56 -7.96 -3.90 12.82
C GLU A 56 -6.59 -4.26 13.39
N ALA A 57 -6.57 -5.12 14.40
CA ALA A 57 -5.30 -5.56 15.01
C ALA A 57 -4.40 -6.26 14.00
N ASP A 58 -4.97 -7.06 13.11
CA ASP A 58 -4.18 -7.74 12.08
C ASP A 58 -3.67 -6.75 11.03
N THR A 59 -4.52 -5.83 10.58
CA THR A 59 -4.16 -4.86 9.55
C THR A 59 -2.98 -4.00 9.96
N VAL A 60 -2.96 -3.51 11.21
CA VAL A 60 -1.88 -2.63 11.67
C VAL A 60 -0.53 -3.34 11.77
N ARG A 61 -0.52 -4.67 11.83
CA ARG A 61 0.73 -5.44 11.79
C ARG A 61 1.47 -5.27 10.47
N PHE A 62 0.77 -4.90 9.42
CA PHE A 62 1.35 -4.73 8.08
C PHE A 62 1.69 -3.29 7.76
N PHE A 63 1.96 -2.48 8.79
CA PHE A 63 2.33 -1.06 8.65
C PHE A 63 3.41 -0.86 7.59
N SER A 64 4.51 -1.59 7.71
CA SER A 64 5.65 -1.44 6.79
C SER A 64 5.31 -1.82 5.37
N GLN A 65 4.56 -2.91 5.18
CA GLN A 65 4.13 -3.35 3.86
C GLN A 65 3.19 -2.34 3.22
N ILE A 66 2.22 -1.85 3.99
CA ILE A 66 1.25 -0.86 3.50
C ILE A 66 1.98 0.42 3.11
N LYS A 67 2.91 0.88 3.94
CA LYS A 67 3.72 2.06 3.63
C LYS A 67 4.51 1.88 2.34
N SER A 68 5.17 0.73 2.18
CA SER A 68 5.97 0.45 0.98
C SER A 68 5.11 0.38 -0.28
N ILE A 69 3.95 -0.27 -0.20
CA ILE A 69 3.02 -0.38 -1.33
C ILE A 69 2.51 1.00 -1.71
N ALA A 70 2.11 1.81 -0.74
CA ALA A 70 1.59 3.15 -0.99
C ALA A 70 2.65 4.04 -1.65
N LEU A 71 3.88 3.98 -1.17
CA LEU A 71 4.98 4.76 -1.75
C LEU A 71 5.27 4.31 -3.17
N TYR A 72 5.31 3.01 -3.40
CA TYR A 72 5.53 2.48 -4.74
C TYR A 72 4.44 2.98 -5.70
N ASP A 73 3.18 2.86 -5.30
CA ASP A 73 2.06 3.27 -6.15
C ASP A 73 2.06 4.78 -6.39
N TYR A 74 2.41 5.57 -5.38
CA TYR A 74 2.52 7.01 -5.53
C TYR A 74 3.59 7.37 -6.57
N ASN A 75 4.74 6.71 -6.51
CA ASN A 75 5.83 6.97 -7.45
C ASN A 75 5.48 6.54 -8.87
N GLN A 76 4.66 5.51 -9.05
CA GLN A 76 4.25 5.04 -10.37
C GLN A 76 3.38 6.05 -11.11
N VAL A 77 2.63 6.87 -10.40
CA VAL A 77 1.81 7.91 -11.03
C VAL A 77 2.71 8.87 -11.83
N GLY A 78 3.87 9.24 -11.26
CA GLY A 78 4.82 10.08 -11.99
C GLY A 78 5.45 9.37 -13.20
N ALA A 79 5.51 8.05 -13.17
CA ALA A 79 6.10 7.26 -14.24
C ALA A 79 5.11 6.94 -15.37
N GLU A 80 3.81 7.17 -15.15
CA GLU A 80 2.79 6.85 -16.16
C GLU A 80 2.98 7.59 -17.48
N GLY A 81 3.54 8.79 -17.43
CA GLY A 81 3.85 9.55 -18.64
C GLY A 81 4.95 8.93 -19.47
N GLN A 82 5.63 7.92 -18.94
CA GLN A 82 6.75 7.25 -19.60
C GLN A 82 6.40 5.83 -20.00
N THR A 83 5.13 5.49 -20.01
CA THR A 83 4.66 4.12 -20.20
C THR A 83 4.58 3.67 -21.65
N GLN A 84 4.99 4.48 -22.59
CA GLN A 84 5.27 3.94 -23.93
C GLN A 84 6.50 3.05 -23.90
N TYR A 85 6.95 2.68 -22.73
CA TYR A 85 7.97 1.67 -22.56
C TYR A 85 7.47 0.33 -23.05
N SER A 86 8.41 -0.51 -23.38
CA SER A 86 8.14 -1.88 -23.79
C SER A 86 7.31 -2.61 -22.74
N ALA A 87 6.60 -3.63 -23.18
CA ALA A 87 5.83 -4.50 -22.29
C ALA A 87 6.72 -5.10 -21.19
N ASP A 88 8.00 -5.27 -21.45
CA ASP A 88 8.96 -5.81 -20.49
C ASP A 88 9.11 -4.89 -19.28
N GLY A 89 9.12 -3.59 -19.48
CA GLY A 89 9.19 -2.63 -18.38
C GLY A 89 7.97 -2.73 -17.45
N VAL A 90 6.80 -2.89 -18.05
CA VAL A 90 5.56 -3.06 -17.27
C VAL A 90 5.61 -4.36 -16.46
N SER A 91 6.08 -5.45 -17.05
CA SER A 91 6.22 -6.74 -16.37
C SER A 91 7.15 -6.65 -15.17
N ILE A 92 8.25 -5.93 -15.28
CA ILE A 92 9.21 -5.74 -14.20
C ILE A 92 8.55 -4.99 -13.03
N HIS A 93 7.77 -3.95 -13.31
CA HIS A 93 7.07 -3.21 -12.27
C HIS A 93 6.07 -4.09 -11.51
N TYR A 94 5.33 -4.95 -12.20
CA TYR A 94 4.41 -5.86 -11.55
C TYR A 94 5.13 -6.84 -10.62
N VAL A 95 6.26 -7.38 -11.06
CA VAL A 95 7.04 -8.32 -10.26
C VAL A 95 7.55 -7.62 -9.00
N GLU A 96 8.05 -6.40 -9.11
CA GLU A 96 8.54 -5.65 -7.96
C GLU A 96 7.42 -5.33 -6.98
N ARG A 97 6.25 -4.94 -7.48
CA ARG A 97 5.11 -4.63 -6.63
C ARG A 97 4.66 -5.87 -5.86
N ASN A 98 4.65 -7.03 -6.50
CA ASN A 98 4.27 -8.28 -5.85
C ASN A 98 5.19 -8.61 -4.68
N LYS A 99 6.46 -8.26 -4.76
CA LYS A 99 7.41 -8.48 -3.66
C LYS A 99 7.04 -7.70 -2.41
N LEU A 100 6.35 -6.58 -2.55
CA LEU A 100 5.91 -5.77 -1.40
C LEU A 100 4.85 -6.48 -0.57
N PHE A 101 4.18 -7.47 -1.15
CA PHE A 101 3.19 -8.29 -0.44
C PHE A 101 3.81 -9.51 0.24
N TYR A 102 5.12 -9.64 0.25
CA TYR A 102 5.78 -10.76 0.91
C TYR A 102 5.38 -10.77 2.39
N GLY A 103 4.92 -11.93 2.85
CA GLY A 103 4.43 -12.09 4.21
C GLY A 103 2.96 -11.78 4.39
N VAL A 104 2.31 -11.15 3.41
CA VAL A 104 0.87 -10.89 3.44
C VAL A 104 0.18 -12.10 2.81
N ARG A 105 -0.21 -13.05 3.64
CA ARG A 105 -0.80 -14.31 3.19
C ARG A 105 -2.26 -14.42 3.61
N PRO A 106 -3.09 -15.15 2.86
CA PRO A 106 -4.47 -15.37 3.28
C PRO A 106 -4.55 -16.09 4.62
N ILE A 107 -5.43 -15.64 5.49
CA ILE A 107 -5.73 -16.32 6.76
C ILE A 107 -6.57 -17.54 6.47
N ALA A 108 -7.62 -17.35 5.66
CA ALA A 108 -8.52 -18.42 5.28
C ALA A 108 -8.06 -19.02 3.95
N ARG A 109 -7.92 -20.33 3.91
CA ARG A 109 -7.62 -21.05 2.67
C ARG A 109 -8.83 -21.89 2.30
N CYS A 110 -9.26 -21.75 1.09
CA CYS A 110 -10.34 -22.57 0.56
C CYS A 110 -9.77 -23.79 -0.09
#